data_50f9aa37ed2eac04d9ee1d38ca54fe12
#
_entry.id   50f9aa37ed2eac04d9ee1d38ca54fe12
#
_cell.length_a   1.000
_cell.length_b   1.000
_cell.length_c   1.000
_cell.angle_alpha   90.00
_cell.angle_beta   90.00
_cell.angle_gamma   90.00
#
_symmetry.space_group_name_H-M   'P 1'
#
loop_
_entity.id
_entity.type
_entity.pdbx_description
1 polymer ?
#
loop_
_entity_poly.entity_id
_entity_poly.type
_entity_poly.pdbx_seq_one_letter_code
_entity_poly.pdbx_strand_id
1 'polypeptide(L)'
;MTELDEDIDVNEEIVEESETKNEVVVEDFNMDDSPKSDGFIAFVRHEDKVLLLQRADSVADFAGAWDGIYGVGDSRDINVVLTRIEQATGIPASSLTHVRSGAPRGVEMGNRLFDIRPMLFLSESTEVEPKTLYKSADWVDPGSIQDKSYSVSQLGQLYGDVSAYLYIVKTTIGQEEKVAREMQARLSGTGSLQDIRDEIYGVLHPSVMRGYIFVEASAFHHVEKLIGRAGDRTTPLKNCSRVLPGTAPLGDVTPYLEPKAATAGIEEGDIVEIRVGAFKGERARVTNIAETKEEVTVELFEAAVPIPITVRADQVRVTQRVD
;
A
#
# COMPACT_ATOMS: atom_id res chain seq x y z
N MET A 1 -53.23 48.77 -56.40
CA MET A 1 -52.72 47.87 -57.39
C MET A 1 -51.31 47.58 -56.92
N THR A 2 -51.20 46.51 -56.42
CA THR A 2 -50.31 45.96 -55.40
C THR A 2 -49.14 45.23 -56.06
N GLU A 3 -47.96 45.65 -55.74
CA GLU A 3 -46.74 44.95 -56.05
C GLU A 3 -46.23 44.23 -54.81
N LEU A 4 -45.90 42.99 -54.99
CA LEU A 4 -45.25 42.14 -54.00
C LEU A 4 -43.80 41.94 -54.45
N ASP A 5 -42.88 42.49 -53.68
CA ASP A 5 -41.47 42.20 -53.79
C ASP A 5 -41.14 40.96 -52.97
N GLU A 6 -40.56 39.94 -53.62
CA GLU A 6 -39.98 38.77 -53.00
C GLU A 6 -38.47 39.02 -52.84
N ASP A 7 -38.05 39.22 -51.58
CA ASP A 7 -36.63 39.21 -51.24
C ASP A 7 -36.19 37.78 -51.04
N ILE A 8 -35.22 37.36 -51.83
CA ILE A 8 -34.52 36.06 -51.69
C ILE A 8 -33.33 36.30 -50.76
N ASP A 9 -33.42 35.79 -49.56
CA ASP A 9 -32.35 35.79 -48.59
C ASP A 9 -31.48 34.55 -48.82
N VAL A 10 -30.19 34.78 -49.19
CA VAL A 10 -29.18 33.75 -49.41
C VAL A 10 -28.49 33.49 -48.10
N ASN A 11 -28.88 32.44 -47.41
CA ASN A 11 -28.21 31.95 -46.23
C ASN A 11 -26.87 31.32 -46.63
N GLU A 12 -25.78 31.99 -46.30
CA GLU A 12 -24.43 31.38 -46.24
C GLU A 12 -24.38 30.44 -45.03
N GLU A 13 -24.32 29.14 -45.27
CA GLU A 13 -23.98 28.12 -44.26
C GLU A 13 -22.52 28.29 -43.83
N ILE A 14 -22.33 28.91 -42.68
CA ILE A 14 -21.06 28.82 -41.95
C ILE A 14 -21.02 27.46 -41.30
N VAL A 15 -20.21 26.57 -41.85
CA VAL A 15 -19.86 25.30 -41.20
C VAL A 15 -18.93 25.60 -40.04
N GLU A 16 -19.48 25.77 -38.85
CA GLU A 16 -18.71 25.71 -37.60
C GLU A 16 -18.31 24.25 -37.34
N GLU A 17 -17.03 23.96 -37.51
CA GLU A 17 -16.41 22.77 -36.95
C GLU A 17 -16.57 22.82 -35.45
N SER A 18 -17.56 22.09 -34.89
CA SER A 18 -17.68 21.85 -33.48
C SER A 18 -16.57 20.90 -33.05
N GLU A 19 -15.47 21.45 -32.52
CA GLU A 19 -14.58 20.72 -31.61
C GLU A 19 -15.42 20.20 -30.46
N THR A 20 -15.80 18.94 -30.51
CA THR A 20 -16.33 18.22 -29.36
C THR A 20 -15.23 18.10 -28.33
N LYS A 21 -15.04 19.13 -27.53
CA LYS A 21 -14.45 18.98 -26.20
C LYS A 21 -15.35 18.01 -25.45
N ASN A 22 -14.88 16.81 -25.22
CA ASN A 22 -15.40 15.94 -24.20
C ASN A 22 -15.18 16.64 -22.84
N GLU A 23 -16.01 17.60 -22.51
CA GLU A 23 -16.23 18.01 -21.13
C GLU A 23 -16.83 16.79 -20.45
N VAL A 24 -15.98 16.05 -19.73
CA VAL A 24 -16.44 15.11 -18.72
C VAL A 24 -17.22 15.98 -17.74
N VAL A 25 -18.52 15.96 -17.88
CA VAL A 25 -19.44 16.60 -16.92
C VAL A 25 -19.15 15.93 -15.60
N VAL A 26 -18.45 16.64 -14.72
CA VAL A 26 -18.37 16.29 -13.31
C VAL A 26 -19.77 16.58 -12.79
N GLU A 27 -20.68 15.61 -12.99
CA GLU A 27 -21.96 15.66 -12.32
C GLU A 27 -21.64 15.72 -10.84
N ASP A 28 -21.99 16.83 -10.21
CA ASP A 28 -22.15 16.89 -8.78
C ASP A 28 -22.89 15.61 -8.38
N PHE A 29 -22.46 14.98 -7.30
CA PHE A 29 -23.08 13.79 -6.77
C PHE A 29 -24.54 14.12 -6.43
N ASN A 30 -25.34 14.21 -7.49
CA ASN A 30 -26.72 14.67 -7.42
C ASN A 30 -27.54 13.47 -6.98
N MET A 31 -28.03 13.56 -5.78
CA MET A 31 -28.83 12.57 -5.08
C MET A 31 -30.22 12.40 -5.73
N ASP A 32 -30.30 12.00 -6.98
CA ASP A 32 -31.58 11.76 -7.64
C ASP A 32 -32.04 10.29 -7.54
N ASP A 33 -33.33 10.07 -7.51
CA ASP A 33 -34.16 8.94 -7.06
C ASP A 33 -33.92 7.56 -7.70
N SER A 34 -32.72 7.22 -8.12
CA SER A 34 -32.40 5.92 -8.70
C SER A 34 -31.98 4.89 -7.64
N PRO A 35 -32.37 3.61 -7.79
CA PRO A 35 -32.03 2.58 -6.84
C PRO A 35 -30.50 2.35 -6.85
N LYS A 36 -29.87 2.47 -5.67
CA LYS A 36 -28.46 2.15 -5.38
C LYS A 36 -27.49 2.47 -6.52
N SER A 37 -27.00 3.68 -6.53
CA SER A 37 -25.90 4.03 -7.43
C SER A 37 -24.59 3.42 -6.90
N ASP A 38 -23.93 2.63 -7.73
CA ASP A 38 -22.59 2.14 -7.44
C ASP A 38 -21.60 3.31 -7.45
N GLY A 39 -20.89 3.47 -6.35
CA GLY A 39 -19.88 4.50 -6.20
C GLY A 39 -18.61 3.95 -5.58
N PHE A 40 -17.61 4.80 -5.49
CA PHE A 40 -16.37 4.48 -4.81
C PHE A 40 -15.89 5.66 -3.96
N ILE A 41 -15.07 5.34 -2.98
CA ILE A 41 -14.25 6.31 -2.27
C ILE A 41 -12.80 5.88 -2.37
N ALA A 42 -11.94 6.74 -2.95
CA ALA A 42 -10.51 6.50 -3.00
C ALA A 42 -9.82 7.21 -1.85
N PHE A 43 -8.99 6.47 -1.13
CA PHE A 43 -8.04 6.99 -0.17
C PHE A 43 -6.65 6.94 -0.79
N VAL A 44 -5.94 8.05 -0.73
CA VAL A 44 -4.54 8.14 -1.20
C VAL A 44 -3.65 8.22 0.02
N ARG A 45 -2.65 7.35 0.08
CA ARG A 45 -1.66 7.30 1.15
C ARG A 45 -0.27 7.62 0.60
N HIS A 46 0.48 8.39 1.36
CA HIS A 46 1.90 8.60 1.17
C HIS A 46 2.59 8.29 2.49
N GLU A 47 3.52 7.34 2.48
CA GLU A 47 4.12 6.78 3.70
C GLU A 47 3.04 6.35 4.72
N ASP A 48 3.01 6.97 5.89
CA ASP A 48 2.07 6.71 6.99
C ASP A 48 0.89 7.70 7.05
N LYS A 49 0.81 8.67 6.11
CA LYS A 49 -0.24 9.69 6.04
C LYS A 49 -1.30 9.35 5.00
N VAL A 50 -2.53 9.73 5.28
CA VAL A 50 -3.66 9.63 4.34
C VAL A 50 -4.13 11.02 3.93
N LEU A 51 -4.38 11.20 2.64
CA LEU A 51 -4.90 12.43 2.08
C LEU A 51 -6.39 12.57 2.37
N LEU A 52 -6.78 13.67 2.99
CA LEU A 52 -8.16 14.12 3.07
C LEU A 52 -8.32 15.45 2.33
N LEU A 53 -9.46 15.62 1.69
CA LEU A 53 -9.82 16.82 0.96
C LEU A 53 -10.98 17.54 1.66
N GLN A 54 -10.90 18.86 1.78
CA GLN A 54 -11.97 19.65 2.35
C GLN A 54 -12.89 20.20 1.25
N ARG A 55 -14.17 19.90 1.33
CA ARG A 55 -15.17 20.36 0.37
C ARG A 55 -15.24 21.87 0.33
N ALA A 56 -15.43 22.43 -0.85
CA ALA A 56 -15.58 23.88 -1.03
C ALA A 56 -16.89 24.39 -0.41
N ASP A 57 -16.89 25.64 0.01
CA ASP A 57 -18.07 26.27 0.62
C ASP A 57 -19.20 26.52 -0.41
N SER A 58 -18.87 26.47 -1.70
CA SER A 58 -19.81 26.60 -2.82
C SER A 58 -20.55 25.31 -3.15
N VAL A 59 -20.16 24.17 -2.59
CA VAL A 59 -20.82 22.89 -2.83
C VAL A 59 -22.10 22.79 -2.02
N ALA A 60 -23.20 22.36 -2.65
CA ALA A 60 -24.52 22.32 -2.01
C ALA A 60 -24.56 21.37 -0.81
N ASP A 61 -23.88 20.21 -0.92
CA ASP A 61 -23.90 19.18 0.10
C ASP A 61 -22.59 19.14 0.89
N PHE A 62 -22.70 19.14 2.23
CA PHE A 62 -21.58 18.98 3.15
C PHE A 62 -20.45 20.00 2.97
N ALA A 63 -20.79 21.28 2.67
CA ALA A 63 -19.84 22.37 2.55
C ALA A 63 -18.87 22.42 3.75
N GLY A 64 -17.57 22.51 3.48
CA GLY A 64 -16.53 22.58 4.50
C GLY A 64 -16.20 21.26 5.21
N ALA A 65 -16.93 20.17 4.95
CA ALA A 65 -16.61 18.86 5.50
C ALA A 65 -15.36 18.25 4.85
N TRP A 66 -14.72 17.35 5.55
CA TRP A 66 -13.57 16.61 5.06
C TRP A 66 -13.99 15.25 4.48
N ASP A 67 -13.35 14.84 3.40
CA ASP A 67 -13.65 13.61 2.68
C ASP A 67 -12.40 12.88 2.19
N GLY A 68 -12.60 11.60 1.83
CA GLY A 68 -11.81 10.96 0.80
C GLY A 68 -12.23 11.46 -0.60
N ILE A 69 -11.77 10.81 -1.64
CA ILE A 69 -12.07 11.18 -3.03
C ILE A 69 -13.23 10.32 -3.52
N TYR A 70 -14.42 10.89 -3.55
CA TYR A 70 -15.60 10.21 -4.05
C TYR A 70 -15.70 10.27 -5.58
N GLY A 71 -16.26 9.19 -6.14
CA GLY A 71 -16.64 9.13 -7.54
C GLY A 71 -17.82 8.20 -7.77
N VAL A 72 -18.52 8.45 -8.88
CA VAL A 72 -19.60 7.61 -9.43
C VAL A 72 -19.05 6.93 -10.68
N GLY A 73 -19.42 5.69 -10.91
CA GLY A 73 -18.98 4.91 -12.06
C GLY A 73 -18.53 3.49 -11.68
N ASP A 74 -18.05 2.74 -12.68
CA ASP A 74 -17.61 1.36 -12.44
C ASP A 74 -16.32 1.36 -11.60
N SER A 75 -16.47 1.13 -10.31
CA SER A 75 -15.35 1.01 -9.37
C SER A 75 -14.41 -0.18 -9.64
N ARG A 76 -14.74 -1.05 -10.60
CA ARG A 76 -13.88 -2.15 -11.07
C ARG A 76 -12.91 -1.69 -12.15
N ASP A 77 -13.21 -0.61 -12.84
CA ASP A 77 -12.27 0.01 -13.76
C ASP A 77 -11.36 1.00 -13.01
N ILE A 78 -10.14 0.55 -12.73
CA ILE A 78 -9.13 1.34 -12.02
C ILE A 78 -8.82 2.66 -12.72
N ASN A 79 -8.89 2.72 -14.06
CA ASN A 79 -8.61 3.96 -14.80
C ASN A 79 -9.64 5.05 -14.52
N VAL A 80 -10.91 4.68 -14.34
CA VAL A 80 -11.97 5.61 -13.92
C VAL A 80 -11.62 6.22 -12.57
N VAL A 81 -11.17 5.41 -11.62
CA VAL A 81 -10.81 5.86 -10.27
C VAL A 81 -9.55 6.74 -10.30
N LEU A 82 -8.52 6.34 -11.03
CA LEU A 82 -7.28 7.12 -11.20
C LEU A 82 -7.55 8.49 -11.81
N THR A 83 -8.37 8.53 -12.87
CA THR A 83 -8.79 9.79 -13.50
C THR A 83 -9.50 10.69 -12.49
N ARG A 84 -10.37 10.13 -11.66
CA ARG A 84 -11.07 10.90 -10.63
C ARG A 84 -10.12 11.44 -9.56
N ILE A 85 -9.12 10.65 -9.13
CA ILE A 85 -8.09 11.11 -8.18
C ILE A 85 -7.32 12.30 -8.79
N GLU A 86 -6.85 12.17 -10.02
CA GLU A 86 -6.11 13.22 -10.72
C GLU A 86 -6.95 14.50 -10.88
N GLN A 87 -8.22 14.38 -11.24
CA GLN A 87 -9.15 15.52 -11.33
C GLN A 87 -9.36 16.22 -10.00
N ALA A 88 -9.39 15.49 -8.89
CA ALA A 88 -9.65 16.04 -7.57
C ALA A 88 -8.41 16.66 -6.91
N THR A 89 -7.24 16.07 -7.16
CA THR A 89 -6.01 16.36 -6.40
C THR A 89 -4.88 16.94 -7.23
N GLY A 90 -4.93 16.81 -8.55
CA GLY A 90 -3.80 17.13 -9.43
C GLY A 90 -2.67 16.10 -9.39
N ILE A 91 -2.75 15.03 -8.56
CA ILE A 91 -1.75 13.96 -8.52
C ILE A 91 -1.85 13.15 -9.82
N PRO A 92 -0.77 13.04 -10.62
CA PRO A 92 -0.82 12.28 -11.86
C PRO A 92 -1.13 10.80 -11.63
N ALA A 93 -1.95 10.20 -12.49
CA ALA A 93 -2.27 8.77 -12.41
C ALA A 93 -1.02 7.87 -12.43
N SER A 94 0.05 8.30 -13.12
CA SER A 94 1.32 7.57 -13.20
C SER A 94 2.10 7.48 -11.89
N SER A 95 1.82 8.37 -10.93
CA SER A 95 2.44 8.37 -9.58
C SER A 95 1.58 7.66 -8.53
N LEU A 96 0.48 7.03 -8.96
CA LEU A 96 -0.45 6.32 -8.10
C LEU A 96 -0.38 4.82 -8.34
N THR A 97 -0.26 4.05 -7.27
CA THR A 97 -0.32 2.58 -7.30
C THR A 97 -1.53 2.11 -6.53
N HIS A 98 -2.45 1.38 -7.20
CA HIS A 98 -3.57 0.72 -6.53
C HIS A 98 -3.06 -0.40 -5.63
N VAL A 99 -3.49 -0.37 -4.35
CA VAL A 99 -3.08 -1.36 -3.34
C VAL A 99 -4.18 -2.37 -3.10
N ARG A 100 -5.40 -1.87 -2.84
CA ARG A 100 -6.52 -2.70 -2.40
C ARG A 100 -7.85 -2.05 -2.67
N SER A 101 -8.86 -2.90 -2.93
CA SER A 101 -10.28 -2.52 -2.91
C SER A 101 -10.99 -3.33 -1.84
N GLY A 102 -11.80 -2.67 -1.02
CA GLY A 102 -12.70 -3.32 -0.08
C GLY A 102 -14.00 -3.81 -0.74
N ALA A 103 -14.81 -4.49 0.04
CA ALA A 103 -16.18 -4.81 -0.36
C ALA A 103 -17.04 -3.53 -0.42
N PRO A 104 -18.01 -3.42 -1.35
CA PRO A 104 -18.98 -2.35 -1.31
C PRO A 104 -19.74 -2.34 0.01
N ARG A 105 -19.94 -1.16 0.57
CA ARG A 105 -20.65 -0.96 1.82
C ARG A 105 -21.80 0.03 1.59
N GLY A 106 -22.98 -0.28 2.14
CA GLY A 106 -24.09 0.65 2.18
C GLY A 106 -23.75 1.84 3.05
N VAL A 107 -23.76 3.04 2.46
CA VAL A 107 -23.45 4.31 3.11
C VAL A 107 -24.65 5.23 2.99
N GLU A 108 -25.13 5.72 4.12
CA GLU A 108 -26.20 6.71 4.15
C GLU A 108 -25.62 8.11 3.94
N MET A 109 -26.08 8.79 2.89
CA MET A 109 -25.80 10.20 2.64
C MET A 109 -27.10 10.96 2.53
N GLY A 110 -27.41 11.78 3.53
CA GLY A 110 -28.73 12.40 3.64
C GLY A 110 -29.82 11.34 3.81
N ASN A 111 -30.81 11.31 2.90
CA ASN A 111 -31.94 10.35 2.93
C ASN A 111 -31.75 9.15 1.98
N ARG A 112 -30.52 8.89 1.52
CA ARG A 112 -30.24 7.88 0.48
C ARG A 112 -29.16 6.92 0.90
N LEU A 113 -29.28 5.69 0.41
CA LEU A 113 -28.33 4.61 0.62
C LEU A 113 -27.53 4.37 -0.68
N PHE A 114 -26.20 4.46 -0.60
CA PHE A 114 -25.29 4.21 -1.70
C PHE A 114 -24.44 2.98 -1.39
N ASP A 115 -24.15 2.17 -2.41
CA ASP A 115 -23.16 1.10 -2.29
C ASP A 115 -21.78 1.66 -2.68
N ILE A 116 -20.99 2.02 -1.69
CA ILE A 116 -19.67 2.66 -1.86
C ILE A 116 -18.56 1.63 -1.68
N ARG A 117 -17.73 1.47 -2.69
CA ARG A 117 -16.51 0.64 -2.63
C ARG A 117 -15.33 1.48 -2.16
N PRO A 118 -14.76 1.19 -0.99
CA PRO A 118 -13.52 1.84 -0.57
C PRO A 118 -12.32 1.27 -1.34
N MET A 119 -11.37 2.14 -1.69
CA MET A 119 -10.17 1.79 -2.44
C MET A 119 -8.96 2.54 -1.88
N LEU A 120 -7.82 1.88 -1.81
CA LEU A 120 -6.57 2.46 -1.32
C LEU A 120 -5.54 2.54 -2.45
N PHE A 121 -4.92 3.70 -2.56
CA PHE A 121 -3.82 3.97 -3.47
C PHE A 121 -2.61 4.48 -2.69
N LEU A 122 -1.40 4.14 -3.15
CA LEU A 122 -0.16 4.77 -2.71
C LEU A 122 0.22 5.86 -3.71
N SER A 123 0.70 6.99 -3.20
CA SER A 123 1.24 8.08 -4.01
C SER A 123 2.74 8.22 -3.76
N GLU A 124 3.50 8.40 -4.84
CA GLU A 124 4.92 8.77 -4.77
C GLU A 124 5.11 10.27 -4.49
N SER A 125 4.06 11.07 -4.70
CA SER A 125 4.08 12.53 -4.52
C SER A 125 3.20 12.98 -3.37
N THR A 126 3.65 14.00 -2.64
CA THR A 126 2.86 14.72 -1.63
C THR A 126 2.27 16.02 -2.16
N GLU A 127 2.64 16.43 -3.38
CA GLU A 127 2.13 17.65 -3.99
C GLU A 127 0.66 17.46 -4.39
N VAL A 128 -0.21 18.27 -3.78
CA VAL A 128 -1.66 18.22 -4.01
C VAL A 128 -2.15 19.61 -4.34
N GLU A 129 -2.85 19.73 -5.44
CA GLU A 129 -3.57 20.93 -5.84
C GLU A 129 -5.07 20.62 -5.87
N PRO A 130 -5.81 20.88 -4.78
CA PRO A 130 -7.25 20.60 -4.73
C PRO A 130 -7.98 21.30 -5.86
N LYS A 131 -8.82 20.56 -6.58
CA LYS A 131 -9.55 21.06 -7.76
C LYS A 131 -11.04 20.81 -7.61
N THR A 132 -11.81 21.55 -8.42
CA THR A 132 -13.26 21.37 -8.60
C THR A 132 -14.05 21.58 -7.29
N LEU A 133 -14.36 20.51 -6.59
CA LEU A 133 -15.25 20.49 -5.42
C LEU A 133 -14.51 20.74 -4.08
N TYR A 134 -13.20 20.86 -4.11
CA TYR A 134 -12.38 20.92 -2.91
C TYR A 134 -11.61 22.23 -2.81
N LYS A 135 -11.54 22.80 -1.59
CA LYS A 135 -10.84 24.06 -1.32
C LYS A 135 -9.50 23.89 -0.65
N SER A 136 -9.27 22.75 0.00
CA SER A 136 -8.00 22.44 0.66
C SER A 136 -7.76 20.93 0.74
N ALA A 137 -6.52 20.56 1.00
CA ALA A 137 -6.07 19.19 1.22
C ALA A 137 -5.19 19.14 2.47
N ASP A 138 -5.19 17.99 3.15
CA ASP A 138 -4.35 17.75 4.31
C ASP A 138 -3.91 16.29 4.36
N TRP A 139 -2.63 16.06 4.65
CA TRP A 139 -2.06 14.75 4.91
C TRP A 139 -2.11 14.46 6.40
N VAL A 140 -3.04 13.63 6.81
CA VAL A 140 -3.34 13.36 8.22
C VAL A 140 -2.85 11.99 8.66
N ASP A 141 -2.58 11.85 9.96
CA ASP A 141 -2.38 10.52 10.55
C ASP A 141 -3.69 9.74 10.49
N PRO A 142 -3.68 8.46 10.09
CA PRO A 142 -4.90 7.64 10.02
C PRO A 142 -5.72 7.63 11.32
N GLY A 143 -5.04 7.65 12.47
CA GLY A 143 -5.70 7.71 13.78
C GLY A 143 -6.47 9.00 14.04
N SER A 144 -6.09 10.11 13.37
CA SER A 144 -6.75 11.42 13.54
C SER A 144 -7.92 11.64 12.56
N ILE A 145 -8.24 10.66 11.72
CA ILE A 145 -9.40 10.76 10.81
C ILE A 145 -10.66 11.07 11.62
N GLN A 146 -10.83 10.50 12.80
CA GLN A 146 -12.02 10.69 13.64
C GLN A 146 -12.17 12.09 14.24
N ASP A 147 -11.11 12.91 14.22
CA ASP A 147 -11.10 14.26 14.81
C ASP A 147 -11.68 15.33 13.89
N LYS A 148 -11.93 14.99 12.65
CA LYS A 148 -12.46 15.93 11.64
C LYS A 148 -13.96 15.74 11.42
N SER A 149 -14.64 16.80 10.99
CA SER A 149 -16.02 16.72 10.56
C SER A 149 -16.10 16.18 9.12
N TYR A 150 -16.85 15.12 8.89
CA TYR A 150 -16.94 14.43 7.61
C TYR A 150 -18.28 14.63 6.91
N SER A 151 -18.28 14.49 5.58
CA SER A 151 -19.50 14.37 4.79
C SER A 151 -20.24 13.07 5.09
N VAL A 152 -19.48 12.04 5.46
CA VAL A 152 -19.99 10.71 5.77
C VAL A 152 -19.53 10.28 7.14
N SER A 153 -20.46 9.97 8.03
CA SER A 153 -20.18 9.52 9.41
C SER A 153 -19.34 8.22 9.47
N GLN A 154 -19.30 7.45 8.37
CA GLN A 154 -18.60 6.17 8.27
C GLN A 154 -17.21 6.26 7.61
N LEU A 155 -16.66 7.47 7.39
CA LEU A 155 -15.39 7.63 6.66
C LEU A 155 -14.25 6.82 7.30
N GLY A 156 -14.15 6.83 8.62
CA GLY A 156 -13.16 6.04 9.35
C GLY A 156 -13.33 4.53 9.16
N GLN A 157 -14.56 4.04 9.04
CA GLN A 157 -14.85 2.63 8.77
C GLN A 157 -14.49 2.26 7.33
N LEU A 158 -14.85 3.10 6.35
CA LEU A 158 -14.48 2.91 4.95
C LEU A 158 -12.97 2.88 4.75
N TYR A 159 -12.25 3.75 5.46
CA TYR A 159 -10.79 3.70 5.47
C TYR A 159 -10.28 2.41 6.14
N GLY A 160 -10.89 2.00 7.26
CA GLY A 160 -10.57 0.75 7.96
C GLY A 160 -10.71 -0.48 7.07
N ASP A 161 -11.71 -0.51 6.18
CA ASP A 161 -11.96 -1.63 5.26
C ASP A 161 -10.84 -1.82 4.21
N VAL A 162 -10.01 -0.81 3.97
CA VAL A 162 -8.91 -0.87 3.00
C VAL A 162 -7.55 -0.59 3.61
N SER A 163 -7.50 -0.03 4.81
CA SER A 163 -6.25 0.18 5.52
C SER A 163 -5.70 -1.14 6.05
N ALA A 164 -4.39 -1.22 6.07
CA ALA A 164 -3.68 -2.31 6.71
C ALA A 164 -2.68 -1.73 7.70
N TYR A 165 -2.57 -2.40 8.83
CA TYR A 165 -1.63 -2.05 9.87
C TYR A 165 -0.66 -3.20 10.09
N LEU A 166 0.59 -2.87 10.35
CA LEU A 166 1.62 -3.86 10.63
C LEU A 166 1.70 -4.06 12.15
N TYR A 167 1.14 -5.16 12.61
CA TYR A 167 1.15 -5.55 14.02
C TYR A 167 2.38 -6.38 14.36
N ILE A 168 2.91 -6.18 15.55
CA ILE A 168 4.10 -6.86 16.02
C ILE A 168 3.69 -8.03 16.93
N VAL A 169 4.08 -9.24 16.54
CA VAL A 169 3.84 -10.45 17.32
C VAL A 169 5.15 -10.91 17.95
N LYS A 170 5.16 -11.02 19.28
CA LYS A 170 6.32 -11.52 20.02
C LYS A 170 6.35 -13.04 20.01
N THR A 171 7.50 -13.62 19.64
CA THR A 171 7.74 -15.05 19.57
C THR A 171 8.93 -15.47 20.41
N THR A 172 9.14 -16.78 20.53
CA THR A 172 10.38 -17.34 21.06
C THR A 172 11.50 -17.18 20.02
N ILE A 173 12.65 -16.64 20.43
CA ILE A 173 13.81 -16.41 19.57
C ILE A 173 14.23 -17.72 18.89
N GLY A 174 14.42 -17.68 17.56
CA GLY A 174 14.78 -18.82 16.73
C GLY A 174 13.60 -19.72 16.35
N GLN A 175 12.37 -19.33 16.66
CA GLN A 175 11.16 -20.04 16.25
C GLN A 175 10.29 -19.22 15.27
N GLU A 176 10.77 -18.08 14.84
CA GLU A 176 10.01 -17.11 14.03
C GLU A 176 9.48 -17.73 12.73
N GLU A 177 10.34 -18.40 11.98
CA GLU A 177 9.99 -19.06 10.73
C GLU A 177 8.94 -20.16 10.93
N LYS A 178 9.08 -20.96 12.01
CA LYS A 178 8.12 -22.02 12.32
C LYS A 178 6.75 -21.45 12.69
N VAL A 179 6.74 -20.38 13.48
CA VAL A 179 5.49 -19.68 13.89
C VAL A 179 4.84 -19.05 12.65
N ALA A 180 5.62 -18.39 11.79
CA ALA A 180 5.10 -17.80 10.55
C ALA A 180 4.47 -18.85 9.63
N ARG A 181 5.12 -20.00 9.42
CA ARG A 181 4.55 -21.10 8.64
C ARG A 181 3.27 -21.65 9.26
N GLU A 182 3.19 -21.74 10.58
CA GLU A 182 1.98 -22.21 11.28
C GLU A 182 0.84 -21.19 11.15
N MET A 183 1.13 -19.87 11.18
CA MET A 183 0.17 -18.82 10.87
C MET A 183 -0.39 -18.98 9.45
N GLN A 184 0.48 -19.14 8.46
CA GLN A 184 0.08 -19.35 7.07
C GLN A 184 -0.76 -20.62 6.88
N ALA A 185 -0.37 -21.72 7.55
CA ALA A 185 -1.12 -22.96 7.51
C ALA A 185 -2.53 -22.81 8.09
N ARG A 186 -2.70 -22.04 9.16
CA ARG A 186 -4.01 -21.71 9.73
C ARG A 186 -4.88 -20.90 8.77
N LEU A 187 -4.31 -19.91 8.09
CA LEU A 187 -5.01 -19.09 7.11
C LEU A 187 -5.39 -19.88 5.86
N SER A 188 -4.59 -20.88 5.47
CA SER A 188 -4.88 -21.73 4.30
C SER A 188 -5.87 -22.85 4.60
N GLY A 189 -6.11 -23.18 5.87
CA GLY A 189 -7.00 -24.26 6.30
C GLY A 189 -8.49 -23.93 6.15
N THR A 190 -9.34 -24.95 6.16
CA THR A 190 -10.82 -24.82 6.10
C THR A 190 -11.46 -24.67 7.50
N GLY A 191 -10.70 -24.23 8.48
CA GLY A 191 -11.10 -24.20 9.90
C GLY A 191 -11.78 -22.90 10.35
N SER A 192 -11.77 -22.69 11.67
CA SER A 192 -12.44 -21.59 12.39
C SER A 192 -11.95 -20.18 12.12
N LEU A 193 -10.96 -20.01 11.22
CA LEU A 193 -10.37 -18.72 10.88
C LEU A 193 -10.79 -18.19 9.49
N GLN A 194 -11.83 -18.77 8.89
CA GLN A 194 -12.34 -18.32 7.58
C GLN A 194 -12.77 -16.84 7.60
N ASP A 195 -13.34 -16.40 8.71
CA ASP A 195 -13.86 -15.06 8.89
C ASP A 195 -12.77 -13.97 9.00
N ILE A 196 -11.52 -14.36 9.28
CA ILE A 196 -10.40 -13.41 9.34
C ILE A 196 -9.39 -13.59 8.20
N ARG A 197 -9.61 -14.54 7.31
CA ARG A 197 -8.66 -14.84 6.22
C ARG A 197 -8.42 -13.62 5.35
N ASP A 198 -9.49 -12.94 4.95
CA ASP A 198 -9.45 -11.77 4.09
C ASP A 198 -9.02 -10.50 4.84
N GLU A 199 -8.87 -10.60 6.17
CA GLU A 199 -8.45 -9.52 7.06
C GLU A 199 -6.96 -9.59 7.46
N ILE A 200 -6.28 -10.68 7.10
CA ILE A 200 -4.83 -10.87 7.26
C ILE A 200 -4.16 -10.86 5.90
N TYR A 201 -3.33 -9.88 5.65
CA TYR A 201 -2.78 -9.60 4.32
C TYR A 201 -1.37 -10.15 4.13
N GLY A 202 -0.61 -10.25 5.23
CA GLY A 202 0.75 -10.74 5.17
C GLY A 202 1.31 -11.17 6.52
N VAL A 203 2.25 -12.10 6.48
CA VAL A 203 3.03 -12.53 7.65
C VAL A 203 4.49 -12.42 7.27
N LEU A 204 5.22 -11.55 7.96
CA LEU A 204 6.60 -11.19 7.66
C LEU A 204 7.51 -11.55 8.84
N HIS A 205 8.62 -12.24 8.60
CA HIS A 205 9.61 -12.53 9.64
C HIS A 205 11.02 -12.16 9.16
N PRO A 206 11.45 -10.92 9.29
CA PRO A 206 12.80 -10.51 8.94
C PRO A 206 13.82 -11.31 9.74
N SER A 207 14.81 -11.95 9.09
CA SER A 207 15.79 -12.82 9.74
C SER A 207 16.67 -12.11 10.78
N VAL A 208 16.80 -10.78 10.64
CA VAL A 208 17.59 -9.93 11.54
C VAL A 208 16.83 -9.48 12.79
N MET A 209 15.49 -9.54 12.77
CA MET A 209 14.64 -9.12 13.88
C MET A 209 14.18 -10.32 14.71
N ARG A 210 15.11 -10.88 15.49
CA ARG A 210 14.87 -12.10 16.27
C ARG A 210 13.85 -11.91 17.38
N GLY A 211 12.93 -12.86 17.50
CA GLY A 211 11.88 -12.86 18.51
C GLY A 211 10.62 -12.11 18.10
N TYR A 212 10.54 -11.62 16.85
CA TYR A 212 9.40 -10.86 16.34
C TYR A 212 8.95 -11.35 14.99
N ILE A 213 7.64 -11.30 14.77
CA ILE A 213 6.96 -11.48 13.49
C ILE A 213 6.07 -10.26 13.29
N PHE A 214 5.96 -9.80 12.07
CA PHE A 214 5.05 -8.74 11.70
C PHE A 214 3.88 -9.34 10.94
N VAL A 215 2.68 -8.93 11.30
CA VAL A 215 1.44 -9.37 10.65
C VAL A 215 0.71 -8.15 10.13
N GLU A 216 0.57 -8.09 8.81
CA GLU A 216 -0.25 -7.07 8.17
C GLU A 216 -1.71 -7.49 8.23
N ALA A 217 -2.54 -6.68 8.86
CA ALA A 217 -3.95 -6.97 9.08
C ALA A 217 -4.78 -5.69 9.16
N SER A 218 -6.08 -5.82 8.92
CA SER A 218 -7.04 -4.71 9.06
C SER A 218 -7.22 -4.25 10.51
N ALA A 219 -7.15 -5.18 11.48
CA ALA A 219 -7.36 -4.85 12.88
C ALA A 219 -6.59 -5.77 13.84
N PHE A 220 -6.29 -5.23 15.03
CA PHE A 220 -5.56 -5.91 16.09
C PHE A 220 -6.19 -7.25 16.50
N HIS A 221 -7.52 -7.29 16.68
CA HIS A 221 -8.21 -8.49 17.13
C HIS A 221 -8.15 -9.65 16.13
N HIS A 222 -7.98 -9.38 14.83
CA HIS A 222 -7.76 -10.41 13.83
C HIS A 222 -6.42 -11.12 14.04
N VAL A 223 -5.39 -10.36 14.41
CA VAL A 223 -4.08 -10.94 14.73
C VAL A 223 -4.15 -11.73 16.04
N GLU A 224 -4.86 -11.24 17.06
CA GLU A 224 -5.08 -12.00 18.31
C GLU A 224 -5.81 -13.32 18.05
N LYS A 225 -6.82 -13.29 17.18
CA LYS A 225 -7.53 -14.50 16.76
C LYS A 225 -6.63 -15.46 16.00
N LEU A 226 -5.81 -14.96 15.07
CA LEU A 226 -4.84 -15.78 14.35
C LEU A 226 -3.87 -16.53 15.27
N ILE A 227 -3.37 -15.86 16.32
CA ILE A 227 -2.46 -16.48 17.29
C ILE A 227 -3.19 -17.28 18.40
N GLY A 228 -4.53 -17.30 18.39
CA GLY A 228 -5.34 -18.02 19.37
C GLY A 228 -5.37 -17.35 20.75
N ARG A 229 -5.39 -16.02 20.82
CA ARG A 229 -5.42 -15.22 22.06
C ARG A 229 -6.68 -14.36 22.20
N ALA A 230 -7.60 -14.42 21.26
CA ALA A 230 -8.84 -13.63 21.28
C ALA A 230 -9.89 -14.12 22.30
N GLY A 231 -9.58 -15.12 23.10
CA GLY A 231 -10.53 -15.69 24.06
C GLY A 231 -11.60 -16.60 23.43
N ASP A 232 -11.49 -16.87 22.16
CA ASP A 232 -12.34 -17.81 21.41
C ASP A 232 -11.81 -19.26 21.49
N ARG A 233 -12.45 -20.19 20.77
CA ARG A 233 -12.07 -21.61 20.74
C ARG A 233 -10.80 -21.90 19.95
N THR A 234 -10.08 -20.89 19.49
CA THR A 234 -8.87 -21.06 18.69
C THR A 234 -7.70 -21.48 19.60
N THR A 235 -7.06 -22.59 19.25
CA THR A 235 -5.91 -23.09 20.03
C THR A 235 -4.72 -22.12 19.93
N PRO A 236 -4.11 -21.71 21.05
CA PRO A 236 -2.93 -20.84 21.02
C PRO A 236 -1.78 -21.42 20.21
N LEU A 237 -1.13 -20.56 19.42
CA LEU A 237 0.09 -20.92 18.71
C LEU A 237 1.24 -21.19 19.68
N LYS A 238 1.93 -22.29 19.48
CA LYS A 238 3.15 -22.60 20.26
C LYS A 238 4.25 -21.60 19.90
N ASN A 239 5.10 -21.28 20.87
CA ASN A 239 6.21 -20.34 20.73
C ASN A 239 5.79 -18.91 20.32
N CYS A 240 4.49 -18.61 20.36
CA CYS A 240 3.92 -17.30 20.14
C CYS A 240 3.43 -16.75 21.48
N SER A 241 3.92 -15.57 21.86
CA SER A 241 3.63 -14.99 23.20
C SER A 241 2.38 -14.12 23.15
N ARG A 242 2.43 -13.02 22.42
CA ARG A 242 1.33 -12.04 22.33
C ARG A 242 1.54 -11.10 21.14
N VAL A 243 0.48 -10.41 20.75
CA VAL A 243 0.56 -9.21 19.92
C VAL A 243 0.99 -8.04 20.83
N LEU A 244 1.95 -7.25 20.41
CA LEU A 244 2.35 -6.04 21.12
C LEU A 244 1.32 -4.92 20.85
N PRO A 245 1.09 -4.02 21.80
CA PRO A 245 0.22 -2.87 21.57
C PRO A 245 0.85 -1.92 20.54
N GLY A 246 -0.01 -1.31 19.72
CA GLY A 246 0.40 -0.42 18.66
C GLY A 246 0.74 -1.13 17.34
N THR A 247 1.18 -0.35 16.38
CA THR A 247 1.54 -0.79 15.03
C THR A 247 2.95 -0.32 14.69
N ALA A 248 3.64 -1.05 13.80
CA ALA A 248 4.92 -0.60 13.27
C ALA A 248 4.68 0.20 11.98
N PRO A 249 5.30 1.37 11.79
CA PRO A 249 5.35 2.02 10.49
C PRO A 249 6.04 1.09 9.47
N LEU A 250 5.49 1.00 8.26
CA LEU A 250 6.08 0.15 7.22
C LEU A 250 7.51 0.58 6.90
N GLY A 251 7.78 1.89 6.86
CA GLY A 251 9.11 2.44 6.63
C GLY A 251 10.18 1.95 7.61
N ASP A 252 9.79 1.72 8.88
CA ASP A 252 10.70 1.19 9.90
C ASP A 252 11.05 -0.29 9.67
N VAL A 253 10.19 -1.03 8.99
CA VAL A 253 10.35 -2.49 8.77
C VAL A 253 10.94 -2.79 7.39
N THR A 254 10.67 -1.97 6.38
CA THR A 254 11.14 -2.13 5.00
C THR A 254 12.66 -2.41 4.89
N PRO A 255 13.55 -1.69 5.58
CA PRO A 255 15.00 -1.95 5.49
C PRO A 255 15.41 -3.36 5.95
N TYR A 256 14.55 -4.03 6.73
CA TYR A 256 14.77 -5.40 7.20
C TYR A 256 14.11 -6.46 6.31
N LEU A 257 13.22 -6.05 5.42
CA LEU A 257 12.53 -6.91 4.45
C LEU A 257 13.29 -6.98 3.12
N GLU A 258 14.06 -5.94 2.80
CA GLU A 258 14.90 -5.95 1.61
C GLU A 258 15.99 -7.02 1.76
N PRO A 259 16.11 -7.93 0.79
CA PRO A 259 17.22 -8.88 0.79
C PRO A 259 18.51 -8.09 0.67
N LYS A 260 19.29 -8.02 1.76
CA LYS A 260 20.65 -7.53 1.65
C LYS A 260 21.39 -8.53 0.78
N ALA A 261 21.96 -8.07 -0.33
CA ALA A 261 22.82 -8.90 -1.14
C ALA A 261 23.84 -9.58 -0.21
N ALA A 262 24.08 -10.87 -0.38
CA ALA A 262 25.02 -11.60 0.47
C ALA A 262 26.44 -10.98 0.43
N THR A 263 26.72 -10.23 -0.64
CA THR A 263 27.94 -9.42 -0.84
C THR A 263 27.93 -8.09 -0.06
N ALA A 264 26.78 -7.67 0.49
CA ALA A 264 26.69 -6.40 1.19
C ALA A 264 27.61 -6.34 2.41
N GLY A 265 28.54 -5.39 2.40
CA GLY A 265 29.52 -5.21 3.46
C GLY A 265 30.80 -6.04 3.27
N ILE A 266 31.02 -6.65 2.10
CA ILE A 266 32.27 -7.21 1.66
C ILE A 266 32.86 -6.27 0.60
N GLU A 267 34.11 -5.86 0.77
CA GLU A 267 34.80 -4.97 -0.17
C GLU A 267 36.06 -5.69 -0.74
N GLU A 268 36.47 -5.27 -1.93
CA GLU A 268 37.70 -5.76 -2.52
C GLU A 268 38.88 -5.37 -1.62
N GLY A 269 39.73 -6.34 -1.33
CA GLY A 269 40.85 -6.19 -0.39
C GLY A 269 40.58 -6.69 1.02
N ASP A 270 39.31 -6.87 1.42
CA ASP A 270 38.93 -7.40 2.72
C ASP A 270 39.57 -8.79 2.96
N ILE A 271 39.90 -9.05 4.22
CA ILE A 271 40.33 -10.36 4.65
C ILE A 271 39.13 -11.13 5.20
N VAL A 272 38.85 -12.26 4.58
CA VAL A 272 37.71 -13.12 4.93
C VAL A 272 38.21 -14.50 5.40
N GLU A 273 37.40 -15.15 6.24
CA GLU A 273 37.53 -16.54 6.63
C GLU A 273 36.47 -17.36 5.88
N ILE A 274 36.87 -18.42 5.22
CA ILE A 274 35.99 -19.36 4.51
C ILE A 274 35.31 -20.27 5.54
N ARG A 275 33.97 -20.34 5.53
CA ARG A 275 33.21 -21.08 6.55
C ARG A 275 32.81 -22.49 6.14
N VAL A 276 32.85 -22.82 4.86
CA VAL A 276 32.39 -24.09 4.30
C VAL A 276 33.32 -24.63 3.24
N GLY A 277 33.19 -25.92 2.93
CA GLY A 277 33.95 -26.59 1.88
C GLY A 277 35.35 -27.02 2.29
N ALA A 278 36.18 -27.31 1.28
CA ALA A 278 37.52 -27.84 1.46
C ALA A 278 38.51 -26.86 2.14
N PHE A 279 38.23 -25.58 2.06
CA PHE A 279 39.03 -24.48 2.60
C PHE A 279 38.44 -23.86 3.87
N LYS A 280 37.57 -24.59 4.57
CA LYS A 280 36.96 -24.11 5.80
C LYS A 280 38.02 -23.75 6.86
N GLY A 281 37.92 -22.52 7.37
CA GLY A 281 38.82 -21.98 8.38
C GLY A 281 40.02 -21.23 7.79
N GLU A 282 40.24 -21.32 6.47
CA GLU A 282 41.34 -20.60 5.80
C GLU A 282 41.00 -19.12 5.66
N ARG A 283 42.04 -18.30 5.76
CA ARG A 283 41.97 -16.86 5.52
C ARG A 283 42.36 -16.54 4.08
N ALA A 284 41.58 -15.65 3.48
CA ALA A 284 41.76 -15.24 2.11
C ALA A 284 41.50 -13.75 1.93
N ARG A 285 42.08 -13.14 0.91
CA ARG A 285 41.82 -11.76 0.52
C ARG A 285 40.77 -11.73 -0.60
N VAL A 286 39.79 -10.87 -0.49
CA VAL A 286 38.79 -10.63 -1.55
C VAL A 286 39.48 -9.90 -2.72
N THR A 287 39.39 -10.46 -3.91
CA THR A 287 39.99 -9.89 -5.13
C THR A 287 38.94 -9.41 -6.12
N ASN A 288 37.73 -9.95 -6.09
CA ASN A 288 36.62 -9.53 -6.95
C ASN A 288 35.26 -9.87 -6.32
N ILE A 289 34.25 -9.07 -6.58
CA ILE A 289 32.88 -9.25 -6.08
C ILE A 289 31.91 -9.27 -7.27
N ALA A 290 31.21 -10.38 -7.44
CA ALA A 290 30.13 -10.53 -8.43
C ALA A 290 28.77 -10.38 -7.75
N GLU A 291 28.30 -9.14 -7.55
CA GLU A 291 27.06 -8.82 -6.83
C GLU A 291 25.83 -9.55 -7.40
N THR A 292 25.69 -9.59 -8.72
CA THR A 292 24.55 -10.25 -9.39
C THR A 292 24.49 -11.76 -9.17
N LYS A 293 25.62 -12.39 -8.85
CA LYS A 293 25.73 -13.83 -8.57
C LYS A 293 25.86 -14.14 -7.10
N GLU A 294 25.95 -13.10 -6.25
CA GLU A 294 26.25 -13.23 -4.82
C GLU A 294 27.53 -14.04 -4.55
N GLU A 295 28.53 -13.89 -5.40
CA GLU A 295 29.81 -14.61 -5.31
C GLU A 295 30.96 -13.65 -5.06
N VAL A 296 31.95 -14.11 -4.33
CA VAL A 296 33.21 -13.41 -4.11
C VAL A 296 34.37 -14.29 -4.56
N THR A 297 35.33 -13.69 -5.25
CA THR A 297 36.59 -14.35 -5.60
C THR A 297 37.63 -13.95 -4.55
N VAL A 298 38.28 -14.94 -3.97
CA VAL A 298 39.23 -14.75 -2.88
C VAL A 298 40.56 -15.46 -3.19
N GLU A 299 41.66 -14.92 -2.70
CA GLU A 299 43.00 -15.53 -2.76
C GLU A 299 43.45 -15.95 -1.38
N LEU A 300 43.83 -17.23 -1.24
CA LEU A 300 44.32 -17.81 0.02
C LEU A 300 45.71 -17.26 0.37
N PHE A 301 45.96 -16.91 1.64
CA PHE A 301 47.24 -16.42 2.12
C PHE A 301 48.31 -17.51 2.17
N GLU A 302 47.96 -18.76 2.44
CA GLU A 302 48.90 -19.86 2.64
C GLU A 302 49.24 -20.62 1.36
N ALA A 303 48.70 -20.22 0.19
CA ALA A 303 49.01 -20.83 -1.07
C ALA A 303 50.35 -20.33 -1.61
N ALA A 304 51.27 -21.26 -1.94
CA ALA A 304 52.58 -20.93 -2.55
C ALA A 304 52.46 -20.22 -3.90
N VAL A 305 51.31 -20.35 -4.57
CA VAL A 305 50.91 -19.64 -5.78
C VAL A 305 49.49 -19.10 -5.53
N PRO A 306 49.23 -17.81 -5.78
CA PRO A 306 47.91 -17.27 -5.60
C PRO A 306 46.92 -17.95 -6.56
N ILE A 307 46.00 -18.73 -6.01
CA ILE A 307 44.94 -19.41 -6.77
C ILE A 307 43.62 -18.68 -6.41
N PRO A 308 42.99 -18.04 -7.39
CA PRO A 308 41.69 -17.42 -7.13
C PRO A 308 40.60 -18.50 -6.96
N ILE A 309 39.87 -18.42 -5.88
CA ILE A 309 38.74 -19.32 -5.56
C ILE A 309 37.48 -18.50 -5.51
N THR A 310 36.48 -18.91 -6.26
CA THR A 310 35.14 -18.28 -6.21
C THR A 310 34.28 -19.06 -5.22
N VAL A 311 33.72 -18.32 -4.23
CA VAL A 311 32.83 -18.85 -3.21
C VAL A 311 31.61 -17.95 -3.09
N ARG A 312 30.51 -18.48 -2.59
CA ARG A 312 29.32 -17.65 -2.33
C ARG A 312 29.61 -16.69 -1.18
N ALA A 313 29.10 -15.49 -1.25
CA ALA A 313 29.35 -14.47 -0.26
C ALA A 313 28.80 -14.83 1.14
N ASP A 314 27.72 -15.64 1.22
CA ASP A 314 27.18 -16.17 2.48
C ASP A 314 28.09 -17.23 3.14
N GLN A 315 29.07 -17.73 2.42
CA GLN A 315 30.03 -18.74 2.88
C GLN A 315 31.34 -18.15 3.41
N VAL A 316 31.50 -16.86 3.40
CA VAL A 316 32.65 -16.14 3.95
C VAL A 316 32.26 -15.22 5.10
N ARG A 317 33.23 -14.90 5.94
CA ARG A 317 33.07 -13.93 7.03
C ARG A 317 34.21 -12.94 6.99
N VAL A 318 33.94 -11.67 6.89
CA VAL A 318 34.94 -10.61 7.00
C VAL A 318 35.58 -10.67 8.39
N THR A 319 36.88 -10.78 8.44
CA THR A 319 37.67 -10.79 9.69
C THR A 319 38.48 -9.52 9.85
N GLN A 320 38.83 -8.85 8.75
CA GLN A 320 39.53 -7.57 8.75
C GLN A 320 39.13 -6.78 7.51
N ARG A 321 38.80 -5.54 7.68
CA ARG A 321 38.50 -4.59 6.59
C ARG A 321 39.77 -3.88 6.17
N VAL A 322 39.85 -3.51 4.90
CA VAL A 322 40.85 -2.60 4.38
C VAL A 322 40.29 -1.17 4.58
N ASP A 323 41.04 -0.35 5.34
CA ASP A 323 40.74 1.08 5.54
C ASP A 323 41.07 1.89 4.28
#